data_0a257a7baadf0d78624639da3d00d2c0
#
_entry.id   0a257a7baadf0d78624639da3d00d2c0
#
_cell.length_a   1.000
_cell.length_b   1.000
_cell.length_c   1.000
_cell.angle_alpha   90.00
_cell.angle_beta   90.00
_cell.angle_gamma   90.00
#
_symmetry.space_group_name_H-M   'P 1'
#
loop_
_entity.id
_entity.type
_entity.pdbx_description
1 polymer ?
#
loop_
_entity_poly.entity_id
_entity_poly.type
_entity_poly.pdbx_seq_one_letter_code
_entity_poly.pdbx_strand_id
1 'polypeptide(L)'
;MVYKYIRNILVLIAITVWIAVFSVDDKLHIIACDVGQGDAILIQKNTTQILIDGGPDKSVLDCLGRHIPFWDRQIELVILTHPQLDHYGGLVDVFKNYKIGLFGEYNRESSNVSYQVLRKALVDRVTLTRGTKLRLGMIYLDIVYPLGDTNNKNVNNDGIVTLLNYGKFKALFTADVENEVSDQLSELPEIQNVNYLKVNHHGSKNGMSQRLLDAVDPEVAVISSGKKNSYGHPHKEILDMLMKQKV
;
A
#
# COMPACT_ATOMS: atom_id res chain seq x y z
N MET A 1 14.17 -24.34 -49.98
CA MET A 1 13.13 -23.28 -49.83
C MET A 1 12.34 -23.43 -48.52
N VAL A 2 11.82 -24.57 -48.20
CA VAL A 2 10.99 -24.85 -46.97
C VAL A 2 11.70 -24.47 -45.67
N TYR A 3 12.96 -24.83 -45.48
CA TYR A 3 13.74 -24.46 -44.26
C TYR A 3 13.83 -22.95 -44.02
N LYS A 4 13.88 -22.13 -45.03
CA LYS A 4 13.94 -20.67 -44.91
C LYS A 4 12.61 -20.12 -44.37
N TYR A 5 11.50 -20.67 -44.84
CA TYR A 5 10.16 -20.28 -44.36
C TYR A 5 9.95 -20.71 -42.91
N ILE A 6 10.28 -21.96 -42.55
CA ILE A 6 10.19 -22.47 -41.18
C ILE A 6 11.00 -21.59 -40.21
N ARG A 7 12.26 -21.28 -40.56
CA ARG A 7 13.11 -20.40 -39.76
C ARG A 7 12.46 -19.02 -39.55
N ASN A 8 11.92 -18.42 -40.60
CA ASN A 8 11.29 -17.10 -40.50
C ASN A 8 10.03 -17.13 -39.61
N ILE A 9 9.24 -18.20 -39.70
CA ILE A 9 8.07 -18.41 -38.83
C ILE A 9 8.50 -18.54 -37.37
N LEU A 10 9.53 -19.34 -37.08
CA LEU A 10 10.05 -19.50 -35.71
C LEU A 10 10.59 -18.19 -35.14
N VAL A 11 11.27 -17.39 -35.95
CA VAL A 11 11.76 -16.06 -35.55
C VAL A 11 10.59 -15.12 -35.24
N LEU A 12 9.54 -15.10 -36.08
CA LEU A 12 8.34 -14.29 -35.82
C LEU A 12 7.62 -14.72 -34.56
N ILE A 13 7.45 -16.02 -34.33
CA ILE A 13 6.88 -16.55 -33.09
C ILE A 13 7.72 -16.11 -31.88
N ALA A 14 9.04 -16.27 -31.94
CA ALA A 14 9.94 -15.86 -30.88
C ALA A 14 9.84 -14.36 -30.57
N ILE A 15 9.79 -13.50 -31.60
CA ILE A 15 9.61 -12.06 -31.44
C ILE A 15 8.24 -11.74 -30.82
N THR A 16 7.16 -12.39 -31.28
CA THR A 16 5.82 -12.17 -30.77
C THR A 16 5.71 -12.57 -29.29
N VAL A 17 6.25 -13.75 -28.95
CA VAL A 17 6.33 -14.20 -27.56
C VAL A 17 7.15 -13.24 -26.71
N TRP A 18 8.30 -12.77 -27.24
CA TRP A 18 9.15 -11.83 -26.53
C TRP A 18 8.43 -10.51 -26.26
N ILE A 19 7.76 -9.93 -27.27
CA ILE A 19 6.96 -8.72 -27.11
C ILE A 19 5.85 -8.96 -26.06
N ALA A 20 5.12 -10.08 -26.12
CA ALA A 20 4.05 -10.39 -25.18
C ALA A 20 4.54 -10.52 -23.73
N VAL A 21 5.71 -11.17 -23.53
CA VAL A 21 6.30 -11.39 -22.19
C VAL A 21 6.82 -10.09 -21.58
N PHE A 22 7.33 -9.17 -22.39
CA PHE A 22 7.90 -7.90 -21.92
C PHE A 22 6.95 -6.70 -22.05
N SER A 23 5.71 -6.93 -22.56
CA SER A 23 4.69 -5.88 -22.55
C SER A 23 4.20 -5.64 -21.12
N VAL A 24 4.16 -4.40 -20.71
CA VAL A 24 3.65 -3.97 -19.40
C VAL A 24 2.34 -3.23 -19.62
N ASP A 25 1.32 -3.51 -18.81
CA ASP A 25 0.07 -2.76 -18.81
C ASP A 25 0.32 -1.31 -18.35
N ASP A 26 -0.29 -0.36 -19.04
CA ASP A 26 -0.12 1.06 -18.74
C ASP A 26 -1.20 1.64 -17.81
N LYS A 27 -2.08 0.80 -17.27
CA LYS A 27 -3.09 1.19 -16.28
C LYS A 27 -2.48 1.36 -14.89
N LEU A 28 -3.14 2.17 -14.08
CA LEU A 28 -2.87 2.21 -12.65
C LEU A 28 -3.58 1.02 -11.98
N HIS A 29 -2.82 0.21 -11.26
CA HIS A 29 -3.33 -0.88 -10.45
C HIS A 29 -3.10 -0.58 -8.98
N ILE A 30 -4.12 -0.82 -8.16
CA ILE A 30 -4.03 -0.84 -6.69
C ILE A 30 -4.41 -2.25 -6.25
N ILE A 31 -3.47 -2.94 -5.65
CA ILE A 31 -3.56 -4.36 -5.33
C ILE A 31 -3.42 -4.52 -3.82
N ALA A 32 -4.52 -4.83 -3.15
CA ALA A 32 -4.47 -5.28 -1.76
C ALA A 32 -4.01 -6.74 -1.73
N CYS A 33 -2.82 -6.98 -1.22
CA CYS A 33 -2.22 -8.29 -1.15
C CYS A 33 -2.89 -9.15 -0.05
N ASP A 34 -3.22 -10.40 -0.36
CA ASP A 34 -3.66 -11.35 0.67
C ASP A 34 -2.44 -11.81 1.48
N VAL A 35 -2.19 -11.11 2.57
CA VAL A 35 -1.10 -11.39 3.53
C VAL A 35 -1.61 -11.93 4.86
N GLY A 36 -2.89 -12.34 4.91
CA GLY A 36 -3.56 -12.69 6.16
C GLY A 36 -3.95 -11.46 6.97
N GLN A 37 -3.63 -11.47 8.27
CA GLN A 37 -3.88 -10.30 9.12
C GLN A 37 -2.71 -9.32 8.98
N GLY A 38 -2.99 -8.13 8.48
CA GLY A 38 -2.00 -7.10 8.20
C GLY A 38 -2.25 -6.37 6.89
N ASP A 39 -1.38 -5.45 6.54
CA ASP A 39 -1.46 -4.65 5.33
C ASP A 39 -0.25 -4.87 4.42
N ALA A 40 -0.52 -5.05 3.14
CA ALA A 40 0.44 -4.89 2.06
C ALA A 40 -0.31 -4.44 0.81
N ILE A 41 -0.02 -3.25 0.32
CA ILE A 41 -0.72 -2.69 -0.84
C ILE A 41 0.32 -2.33 -1.89
N LEU A 42 0.25 -3.02 -3.04
CA LEU A 42 1.06 -2.70 -4.20
C LEU A 42 0.30 -1.74 -5.11
N ILE A 43 0.90 -0.60 -5.40
CA ILE A 43 0.45 0.36 -6.39
C ILE A 43 1.40 0.25 -7.57
N GLN A 44 0.88 -0.04 -8.75
CA GLN A 44 1.68 -0.27 -9.95
C GLN A 44 1.18 0.54 -11.14
N LYS A 45 2.10 1.15 -11.86
CA LYS A 45 1.87 1.82 -13.15
C LYS A 45 3.07 1.56 -14.05
N ASN A 46 2.89 0.79 -15.10
CA ASN A 46 4.00 0.31 -15.93
C ASN A 46 5.03 -0.45 -15.08
N THR A 47 6.27 0.04 -15.07
CA THR A 47 7.39 -0.48 -14.26
C THR A 47 7.63 0.37 -13.00
N THR A 48 6.68 1.22 -12.62
CA THR A 48 6.76 1.97 -11.37
C THR A 48 5.96 1.25 -10.31
N GLN A 49 6.63 0.81 -9.23
CA GLN A 49 6.03 0.11 -8.11
C GLN A 49 6.17 0.92 -6.82
N ILE A 50 5.06 1.01 -6.09
CA ILE A 50 5.01 1.58 -4.75
C ILE A 50 4.40 0.51 -3.85
N LEU A 51 5.07 0.18 -2.76
CA LEU A 51 4.56 -0.75 -1.76
C LEU A 51 4.27 0.00 -0.47
N ILE A 52 3.02 -0.04 -0.02
CA ILE A 52 2.62 0.45 1.30
C ILE A 52 2.48 -0.77 2.20
N ASP A 53 3.33 -0.86 3.22
CA ASP A 53 3.47 -1.98 4.14
C ASP A 53 3.84 -3.32 3.47
N GLY A 54 4.15 -4.33 4.26
CA GLY A 54 4.60 -5.63 3.78
C GLY A 54 3.93 -6.83 4.45
N GLY A 55 2.90 -6.58 5.28
CA GLY A 55 2.24 -7.64 6.02
C GLY A 55 3.12 -8.28 7.11
N PRO A 56 2.61 -9.35 7.74
CA PRO A 56 3.28 -9.98 8.89
C PRO A 56 4.52 -10.80 8.52
N ASP A 57 4.59 -11.30 7.29
CA ASP A 57 5.58 -12.27 6.86
C ASP A 57 5.84 -12.24 5.34
N LYS A 58 6.58 -13.24 4.85
CA LYS A 58 6.97 -13.38 3.44
C LYS A 58 5.82 -13.58 2.45
N SER A 59 4.57 -13.73 2.88
CA SER A 59 3.40 -13.92 1.97
C SER A 59 3.24 -12.76 0.99
N VAL A 60 3.71 -11.57 1.34
CA VAL A 60 3.77 -10.43 0.41
C VAL A 60 4.56 -10.77 -0.86
N LEU A 61 5.60 -11.62 -0.79
CA LEU A 61 6.40 -12.01 -1.97
C LEU A 61 5.57 -12.76 -3.01
N ASP A 62 4.58 -13.56 -2.57
CA ASP A 62 3.68 -14.26 -3.49
C ASP A 62 2.79 -13.28 -4.27
N CYS A 63 2.36 -12.20 -3.62
CA CYS A 63 1.62 -11.13 -4.25
C CYS A 63 2.50 -10.37 -5.25
N LEU A 64 3.68 -9.91 -4.80
CA LEU A 64 4.63 -9.20 -5.66
C LEU A 64 5.04 -10.04 -6.87
N GLY A 65 5.31 -11.33 -6.68
CA GLY A 65 5.70 -12.26 -7.75
C GLY A 65 4.60 -12.50 -8.80
N ARG A 66 3.32 -12.31 -8.43
CA ARG A 66 2.19 -12.43 -9.38
C ARG A 66 1.93 -11.15 -10.19
N HIS A 67 2.28 -10.01 -9.66
CA HIS A 67 1.91 -8.71 -10.23
C HIS A 67 3.09 -7.93 -10.82
N ILE A 68 4.28 -8.03 -10.22
CA ILE A 68 5.48 -7.42 -10.75
C ILE A 68 6.08 -8.34 -11.84
N PRO A 69 6.44 -7.81 -13.02
CA PRO A 69 7.09 -8.62 -14.05
C PRO A 69 8.33 -9.34 -13.51
N PHE A 70 8.51 -10.62 -13.85
CA PHE A 70 9.59 -11.46 -13.30
C PHE A 70 11.00 -10.91 -13.52
N TRP A 71 11.18 -10.07 -14.53
CA TRP A 71 12.45 -9.40 -14.87
C TRP A 71 12.65 -8.08 -14.12
N ASP A 72 11.59 -7.53 -13.52
CA ASP A 72 11.67 -6.32 -12.73
C ASP A 72 11.90 -6.68 -11.25
N ARG A 73 12.99 -6.17 -10.69
CA ARG A 73 13.39 -6.42 -9.31
C ARG A 73 13.59 -5.12 -8.54
N GLN A 74 12.91 -4.06 -8.97
CA GLN A 74 12.95 -2.78 -8.30
C GLN A 74 11.57 -2.41 -7.78
N ILE A 75 11.53 -1.80 -6.59
CA ILE A 75 10.37 -1.09 -6.04
C ILE A 75 10.84 0.34 -5.79
N GLU A 76 10.23 1.30 -6.47
CA GLU A 76 10.69 2.69 -6.45
C GLU A 76 10.48 3.33 -5.08
N LEU A 77 9.39 2.97 -4.40
CA LEU A 77 9.06 3.50 -3.09
C LEU A 77 8.42 2.42 -2.22
N VAL A 78 8.94 2.28 -1.01
CA VAL A 78 8.27 1.53 0.06
C VAL A 78 7.88 2.53 1.14
N ILE A 79 6.63 2.52 1.56
CA ILE A 79 6.13 3.28 2.71
C ILE A 79 5.81 2.28 3.82
N LEU A 80 6.44 2.43 4.98
CA LEU A 80 6.02 1.75 6.20
C LEU A 80 5.16 2.71 7.01
N THR A 81 3.90 2.36 7.19
CA THR A 81 2.93 3.24 7.86
C THR A 81 3.22 3.40 9.33
N HIS A 82 3.51 2.30 10.03
CA HIS A 82 3.87 2.29 11.44
C HIS A 82 4.61 0.97 11.82
N PRO A 83 5.40 0.95 12.92
CA PRO A 83 6.31 -0.14 13.24
C PRO A 83 5.63 -1.31 13.97
N GLN A 84 4.53 -1.84 13.47
CA GLN A 84 3.89 -3.08 13.94
C GLN A 84 4.19 -4.25 13.00
N LEU A 85 4.26 -5.47 13.56
CA LEU A 85 4.75 -6.66 12.84
C LEU A 85 3.90 -6.99 11.62
N ASP A 86 2.59 -6.82 11.72
CA ASP A 86 1.62 -7.05 10.64
C ASP A 86 1.68 -6.01 9.50
N HIS A 87 2.59 -5.02 9.60
CA HIS A 87 2.92 -4.04 8.57
C HIS A 87 4.35 -4.16 8.07
N TYR A 88 5.34 -4.38 8.96
CA TYR A 88 6.74 -4.43 8.53
C TYR A 88 7.32 -5.84 8.37
N GLY A 89 6.68 -6.89 8.90
CA GLY A 89 7.28 -8.22 8.98
C GLY A 89 7.77 -8.75 7.64
N GLY A 90 6.96 -8.64 6.61
CA GLY A 90 7.31 -9.07 5.25
C GLY A 90 8.32 -8.18 4.54
N LEU A 91 8.49 -6.91 4.97
CA LEU A 91 9.48 -6.00 4.35
C LEU A 91 10.90 -6.53 4.49
N VAL A 92 11.20 -7.30 5.54
CA VAL A 92 12.50 -7.96 5.71
C VAL A 92 12.83 -8.86 4.51
N ASP A 93 11.84 -9.57 4.01
CA ASP A 93 12.03 -10.47 2.86
C ASP A 93 11.90 -9.71 1.53
N VAL A 94 11.08 -8.67 1.45
CA VAL A 94 11.02 -7.76 0.29
C VAL A 94 12.40 -7.17 0.02
N PHE A 95 13.10 -6.66 1.04
CA PHE A 95 14.43 -6.03 0.89
C PHE A 95 15.55 -7.00 0.52
N LYS A 96 15.35 -8.31 0.74
CA LYS A 96 16.27 -9.34 0.24
C LYS A 96 16.07 -9.67 -1.24
N ASN A 97 14.85 -9.46 -1.76
CA ASN A 97 14.44 -9.92 -3.08
C ASN A 97 14.30 -8.79 -4.11
N TYR A 98 14.14 -7.54 -3.64
CA TYR A 98 13.94 -6.35 -4.47
C TYR A 98 14.92 -5.24 -4.10
N LYS A 99 15.35 -4.49 -5.08
CA LYS A 99 16.07 -3.22 -4.87
C LYS A 99 15.05 -2.14 -4.53
N ILE A 100 15.23 -1.49 -3.40
CA ILE A 100 14.36 -0.39 -2.96
C ILE A 100 14.98 0.94 -3.38
N GLY A 101 14.19 1.77 -4.06
CA GLY A 101 14.60 3.11 -4.49
C GLY A 101 14.61 4.10 -3.33
N LEU A 102 13.49 4.20 -2.63
CA LEU A 102 13.32 5.06 -1.46
C LEU A 102 12.48 4.35 -0.41
N PHE A 103 12.85 4.49 0.85
CA PHE A 103 12.06 4.01 1.99
C PHE A 103 11.53 5.18 2.79
N GLY A 104 10.20 5.27 2.87
CA GLY A 104 9.50 6.28 3.66
C GLY A 104 8.93 5.68 4.94
N GLU A 105 9.21 6.32 6.06
CA GLU A 105 8.65 5.93 7.36
C GLU A 105 8.36 7.18 8.19
N TYR A 106 7.49 7.06 9.18
CA TYR A 106 7.43 8.03 10.26
C TYR A 106 8.53 7.66 11.27
N ASN A 107 9.28 8.66 11.73
CA ASN A 107 10.43 8.42 12.62
C ASN A 107 9.99 8.04 14.04
N ARG A 108 9.35 6.87 14.16
CA ARG A 108 8.93 6.27 15.43
C ARG A 108 9.95 5.22 15.87
N GLU A 109 10.45 5.34 17.07
CA GLU A 109 11.26 4.29 17.66
C GLU A 109 10.40 3.09 18.08
N SER A 110 10.93 1.91 17.88
CA SER A 110 10.37 0.66 18.38
C SER A 110 11.46 -0.15 19.06
N SER A 111 11.12 -0.73 20.20
CA SER A 111 12.02 -1.65 20.91
C SER A 111 12.12 -3.03 20.24
N ASN A 112 11.33 -3.28 19.19
CA ASN A 112 11.34 -4.55 18.49
C ASN A 112 12.65 -4.74 17.71
N VAL A 113 13.39 -5.81 18.03
CA VAL A 113 14.72 -6.09 17.47
C VAL A 113 14.66 -6.28 15.95
N SER A 114 13.65 -6.98 15.42
CA SER A 114 13.52 -7.20 13.97
C SER A 114 13.26 -5.88 13.20
N TYR A 115 12.49 -4.98 13.79
CA TYR A 115 12.31 -3.64 13.23
C TYR A 115 13.61 -2.82 13.23
N GLN A 116 14.39 -2.88 14.32
CA GLN A 116 15.69 -2.20 14.39
C GLN A 116 16.68 -2.76 13.36
N VAL A 117 16.67 -4.08 13.12
CA VAL A 117 17.49 -4.71 12.08
C VAL A 117 17.07 -4.22 10.70
N LEU A 118 15.77 -4.17 10.43
CA LEU A 118 15.22 -3.63 9.19
C LEU A 118 15.70 -2.19 8.94
N ARG A 119 15.56 -1.31 9.94
CA ARG A 119 15.99 0.10 9.82
C ARG A 119 17.50 0.26 9.59
N LYS A 120 18.33 -0.59 10.19
CA LYS A 120 19.79 -0.55 10.01
C LYS A 120 20.23 -0.99 8.61
N ALA A 121 19.47 -1.86 7.96
CA ALA A 121 19.77 -2.34 6.62
C ALA A 121 19.49 -1.30 5.53
N LEU A 122 18.78 -0.21 5.84
CA LEU A 122 18.34 0.80 4.91
C LEU A 122 19.25 2.03 4.96
N VAL A 123 19.77 2.42 3.80
CA VAL A 123 20.64 3.59 3.64
C VAL A 123 19.82 4.86 3.30
N ASP A 124 18.89 4.74 2.35
CA ASP A 124 18.09 5.86 1.86
C ASP A 124 16.70 5.87 2.52
N ARG A 125 16.57 6.61 3.60
CA ARG A 125 15.32 6.76 4.35
C ARG A 125 14.86 8.21 4.37
N VAL A 126 13.55 8.40 4.28
CA VAL A 126 12.90 9.71 4.40
C VAL A 126 11.81 9.65 5.48
N THR A 127 11.77 10.67 6.33
CA THR A 127 10.67 10.82 7.28
C THR A 127 9.47 11.42 6.57
N LEU A 128 8.33 10.73 6.68
CA LEU A 128 7.08 11.13 6.07
C LEU A 128 6.16 11.74 7.14
N THR A 129 5.79 12.99 6.93
CA THR A 129 4.84 13.74 7.77
C THR A 129 3.89 14.54 6.88
N ARG A 130 2.81 15.05 7.43
CA ARG A 130 1.87 15.90 6.69
C ARG A 130 2.58 17.01 5.92
N GLY A 131 2.18 17.16 4.66
CA GLY A 131 2.77 18.13 3.73
C GLY A 131 3.91 17.58 2.89
N THR A 132 4.43 16.37 3.21
CA THR A 132 5.35 15.67 2.30
C THR A 132 4.61 15.28 1.04
N LYS A 133 5.20 15.60 -0.11
CA LYS A 133 4.68 15.26 -1.44
C LYS A 133 5.70 14.45 -2.20
N LEU A 134 5.30 13.28 -2.67
CA LEU A 134 6.13 12.39 -3.48
C LEU A 134 5.52 12.28 -4.87
N ARG A 135 6.38 12.26 -5.89
CA ARG A 135 5.95 12.12 -7.28
C ARG A 135 6.71 10.99 -7.96
N LEU A 136 5.98 10.03 -8.48
CA LEU A 136 6.52 8.94 -9.29
C LEU A 136 5.80 8.93 -10.64
N GLY A 137 6.41 9.57 -11.63
CA GLY A 137 5.78 9.76 -12.94
C GLY A 137 4.49 10.58 -12.86
N MET A 138 3.37 9.94 -13.13
CA MET A 138 2.01 10.53 -13.05
C MET A 138 1.29 10.24 -11.74
N ILE A 139 1.90 9.48 -10.84
CA ILE A 139 1.38 9.19 -9.50
C ILE A 139 1.88 10.27 -8.56
N TYR A 140 0.96 10.90 -7.84
CA TYR A 140 1.27 11.88 -6.79
C TYR A 140 0.77 11.31 -5.48
N LEU A 141 1.63 11.30 -4.47
CA LEU A 141 1.33 10.89 -3.11
C LEU A 141 1.45 12.11 -2.19
N ASP A 142 0.38 12.48 -1.55
CA ASP A 142 0.36 13.50 -0.52
C ASP A 142 0.24 12.82 0.85
N ILE A 143 1.20 13.06 1.73
CA ILE A 143 1.12 12.59 3.12
C ILE A 143 0.23 13.58 3.87
N VAL A 144 -0.93 13.09 4.31
CA VAL A 144 -1.95 13.91 5.00
C VAL A 144 -1.89 13.76 6.52
N TYR A 145 -1.22 12.73 7.01
CA TYR A 145 -0.97 12.47 8.43
C TYR A 145 0.30 11.61 8.58
N PRO A 146 1.09 11.69 9.69
CA PRO A 146 0.86 12.47 10.92
C PRO A 146 1.14 13.97 10.79
N LEU A 147 0.58 14.76 11.73
CA LEU A 147 0.63 16.24 11.72
C LEU A 147 1.98 16.85 12.15
N GLY A 148 3.03 16.08 12.26
CA GLY A 148 4.35 16.47 12.77
C GLY A 148 4.82 15.54 13.86
N ASP A 149 5.64 16.02 14.81
CA ASP A 149 6.13 15.21 15.91
C ASP A 149 4.99 14.83 16.88
N THR A 150 4.27 13.79 16.53
CA THR A 150 3.31 13.15 17.41
C THR A 150 4.02 12.07 18.23
N ASN A 151 3.78 12.04 19.52
CA ASN A 151 4.22 10.96 20.40
C ASN A 151 2.99 10.33 21.02
N ASN A 152 2.13 9.78 20.15
CA ASN A 152 0.92 9.12 20.60
C ASN A 152 1.26 7.91 21.47
N LYS A 153 0.52 7.69 22.54
CA LYS A 153 0.66 6.47 23.35
C LYS A 153 0.32 5.24 22.54
N ASN A 154 -0.62 5.38 21.61
CA ASN A 154 -1.01 4.34 20.67
C ASN A 154 -0.21 4.50 19.38
N VAL A 155 0.59 3.49 19.02
CA VAL A 155 1.43 3.46 17.82
C VAL A 155 0.60 3.54 16.54
N ASN A 156 -0.62 3.00 16.55
CA ASN A 156 -1.54 3.07 15.41
C ASN A 156 -1.86 4.52 15.03
N ASN A 157 -2.01 5.38 16.03
CA ASN A 157 -2.29 6.80 15.84
C ASN A 157 -1.08 7.63 15.36
N ASP A 158 0.06 7.00 15.10
CA ASP A 158 1.19 7.60 14.37
C ASP A 158 1.29 7.05 12.93
N GLY A 159 0.30 6.25 12.50
CA GLY A 159 0.25 5.65 11.17
C GLY A 159 0.25 6.70 10.05
N ILE A 160 1.08 6.50 9.03
CA ILE A 160 1.13 7.38 7.86
C ILE A 160 -0.14 7.22 7.05
N VAL A 161 -0.90 8.30 6.90
CA VAL A 161 -2.05 8.34 5.98
C VAL A 161 -1.62 9.00 4.67
N THR A 162 -1.84 8.27 3.58
CA THR A 162 -1.40 8.68 2.24
C THR A 162 -2.60 8.87 1.32
N LEU A 163 -2.68 10.02 0.67
CA LEU A 163 -3.61 10.31 -0.41
C LEU A 163 -2.87 10.16 -1.75
N LEU A 164 -3.31 9.22 -2.57
CA LEU A 164 -2.85 9.06 -3.94
C LEU A 164 -3.74 9.87 -4.88
N ASN A 165 -3.12 10.61 -5.78
CA ASN A 165 -3.76 11.31 -6.88
C ASN A 165 -3.20 10.82 -8.22
N TYR A 166 -4.09 10.42 -9.13
CA TYR A 166 -3.77 10.02 -10.50
C TYR A 166 -4.83 10.58 -11.46
N GLY A 167 -4.54 11.71 -12.07
CA GLY A 167 -5.53 12.47 -12.83
C GLY A 167 -6.71 12.89 -11.96
N LYS A 168 -7.92 12.38 -12.24
CA LYS A 168 -9.11 12.62 -11.42
C LYS A 168 -9.34 11.54 -10.35
N PHE A 169 -8.63 10.43 -10.43
CA PHE A 169 -8.75 9.33 -9.48
C PHE A 169 -8.01 9.66 -8.20
N LYS A 170 -8.66 9.40 -7.07
CA LYS A 170 -8.10 9.56 -5.72
C LYS A 170 -8.22 8.26 -4.94
N ALA A 171 -7.18 7.88 -4.20
CA ALA A 171 -7.23 6.77 -3.25
C ALA A 171 -6.66 7.21 -1.90
N LEU A 172 -7.35 6.86 -0.82
CA LEU A 172 -6.93 7.14 0.55
C LEU A 172 -6.51 5.84 1.24
N PHE A 173 -5.27 5.81 1.73
CA PHE A 173 -4.69 4.72 2.51
C PHE A 173 -4.52 5.20 3.94
N THR A 174 -5.30 4.63 4.85
CA THR A 174 -5.48 5.16 6.20
C THR A 174 -4.66 4.48 7.26
N ALA A 175 -3.83 3.48 6.89
CA ALA A 175 -3.10 2.66 7.86
C ALA A 175 -4.04 2.10 8.96
N ASP A 176 -3.56 2.10 10.21
CA ASP A 176 -4.31 1.60 11.36
C ASP A 176 -4.73 2.71 12.33
N VAL A 177 -4.82 3.96 11.82
CA VAL A 177 -5.27 5.07 12.66
C VAL A 177 -6.65 4.81 13.24
N GLU A 178 -6.86 5.24 14.48
CA GLU A 178 -8.09 5.01 15.23
C GLU A 178 -9.03 6.22 15.20
N ASN A 179 -10.20 6.10 15.86
CA ASN A 179 -11.29 7.05 15.76
C ASN A 179 -10.87 8.50 16.01
N GLU A 180 -9.96 8.76 16.95
CA GLU A 180 -9.49 10.11 17.25
C GLU A 180 -8.82 10.75 16.03
N VAL A 181 -7.92 10.03 15.37
CA VAL A 181 -7.26 10.50 14.14
C VAL A 181 -8.23 10.48 12.97
N SER A 182 -9.12 9.50 12.91
CA SER A 182 -10.19 9.40 11.91
C SER A 182 -11.06 10.68 11.90
N ASP A 183 -11.44 11.17 13.07
CA ASP A 183 -12.19 12.42 13.20
C ASP A 183 -11.39 13.66 12.75
N GLN A 184 -10.10 13.73 13.11
CA GLN A 184 -9.21 14.81 12.63
C GLN A 184 -9.07 14.79 11.11
N LEU A 185 -8.92 13.59 10.51
CA LEU A 185 -8.83 13.45 9.06
C LEU A 185 -10.09 13.94 8.37
N SER A 186 -11.29 13.70 8.93
CA SER A 186 -12.57 14.13 8.34
C SER A 186 -12.68 15.62 8.08
N GLU A 187 -11.88 16.45 8.78
CA GLU A 187 -11.85 17.89 8.64
C GLU A 187 -10.95 18.38 7.48
N LEU A 188 -10.20 17.47 6.86
CA LEU A 188 -9.26 17.80 5.80
C LEU A 188 -9.98 17.91 4.44
N PRO A 189 -9.95 19.07 3.76
CA PRO A 189 -10.64 19.22 2.49
C PRO A 189 -10.04 18.38 1.36
N GLU A 190 -8.74 18.05 1.44
CA GLU A 190 -8.04 17.29 0.41
C GLU A 190 -8.50 15.83 0.27
N ILE A 191 -9.03 15.21 1.37
CA ILE A 191 -9.48 13.81 1.35
C ILE A 191 -10.94 13.63 0.98
N GLN A 192 -11.67 14.68 0.70
CA GLN A 192 -13.07 14.59 0.34
C GLN A 192 -13.27 13.96 -1.03
N ASN A 193 -14.32 13.12 -1.16
CA ASN A 193 -14.72 12.47 -2.40
C ASN A 193 -13.56 11.70 -3.05
N VAL A 194 -13.12 10.62 -2.44
CA VAL A 194 -12.14 9.69 -3.01
C VAL A 194 -12.84 8.53 -3.72
N ASN A 195 -12.19 7.93 -4.71
CA ASN A 195 -12.75 6.77 -5.40
C ASN A 195 -12.48 5.46 -4.63
N TYR A 196 -11.35 5.40 -3.93
CA TYR A 196 -10.90 4.19 -3.23
C TYR A 196 -10.49 4.54 -1.80
N LEU A 197 -11.00 3.76 -0.85
CA LEU A 197 -10.63 3.84 0.57
C LEU A 197 -10.06 2.50 1.04
N LYS A 198 -8.85 2.46 1.57
CA LYS A 198 -8.42 1.38 2.46
C LYS A 198 -8.98 1.67 3.85
N VAL A 199 -9.83 0.78 4.34
CA VAL A 199 -10.49 0.93 5.64
C VAL A 199 -9.48 0.84 6.78
N ASN A 200 -9.59 1.75 7.74
CA ASN A 200 -8.69 1.85 8.88
C ASN A 200 -8.64 0.55 9.69
N HIS A 201 -7.44 0.22 10.17
CA HIS A 201 -7.18 -0.78 11.19
C HIS A 201 -7.94 -2.10 10.95
N HIS A 202 -7.81 -2.61 9.73
CA HIS A 202 -8.38 -3.90 9.29
C HIS A 202 -9.90 -4.02 9.49
N GLY A 203 -10.62 -2.91 9.59
CA GLY A 203 -12.04 -2.88 9.91
C GLY A 203 -12.33 -3.04 11.43
N SER A 204 -11.39 -2.63 12.28
CA SER A 204 -11.64 -2.48 13.72
C SER A 204 -12.72 -1.45 14.00
N LYS A 205 -13.63 -1.74 14.92
CA LYS A 205 -14.66 -0.78 15.37
C LYS A 205 -14.09 0.52 15.95
N ASN A 206 -12.81 0.48 16.36
CA ASN A 206 -12.09 1.66 16.85
C ASN A 206 -11.33 2.40 15.73
N GLY A 207 -11.31 1.86 14.50
CA GLY A 207 -10.49 2.39 13.43
C GLY A 207 -11.12 3.57 12.68
N MET A 208 -12.35 3.42 12.19
CA MET A 208 -12.98 4.40 11.32
C MET A 208 -14.23 5.01 11.96
N SER A 209 -14.32 6.33 11.99
CA SER A 209 -15.52 7.05 12.42
C SER A 209 -16.50 7.24 11.26
N GLN A 210 -17.80 7.41 11.58
CA GLN A 210 -18.81 7.78 10.57
C GLN A 210 -18.47 9.11 9.91
N ARG A 211 -17.90 10.08 10.67
CA ARG A 211 -17.50 11.39 10.16
C ARG A 211 -16.47 11.27 9.05
N LEU A 212 -15.47 10.39 9.22
CA LEU A 212 -14.48 10.16 8.18
C LEU A 212 -15.14 9.53 6.94
N LEU A 213 -15.96 8.49 7.12
CA LEU A 213 -16.63 7.83 6.02
C LEU A 213 -17.51 8.80 5.22
N ASP A 214 -18.27 9.67 5.93
CA ASP A 214 -19.11 10.68 5.29
C ASP A 214 -18.30 11.73 4.51
N ALA A 215 -17.13 12.12 5.03
CA ALA A 215 -16.25 13.09 4.38
C ALA A 215 -15.54 12.50 3.14
N VAL A 216 -15.10 11.26 3.25
CA VAL A 216 -14.35 10.56 2.17
C VAL A 216 -15.29 10.11 1.06
N ASP A 217 -16.52 9.69 1.38
CA ASP A 217 -17.59 9.24 0.47
C ASP A 217 -17.07 8.37 -0.69
N PRO A 218 -16.45 7.20 -0.39
CA PRO A 218 -15.70 6.44 -1.38
C PRO A 218 -16.63 5.64 -2.30
N GLU A 219 -16.21 5.41 -3.55
CA GLU A 219 -16.90 4.49 -4.48
C GLU A 219 -16.60 3.03 -4.13
N VAL A 220 -15.41 2.76 -3.58
CA VAL A 220 -14.96 1.41 -3.19
C VAL A 220 -14.21 1.50 -1.87
N ALA A 221 -14.56 0.64 -0.92
CA ALA A 221 -13.83 0.44 0.32
C ALA A 221 -13.21 -0.97 0.37
N VAL A 222 -11.93 -1.05 0.72
CA VAL A 222 -11.20 -2.31 0.82
C VAL A 222 -10.76 -2.53 2.27
N ILE A 223 -11.07 -3.72 2.78
CA ILE A 223 -10.66 -4.16 4.11
C ILE A 223 -9.61 -5.26 3.97
N SER A 224 -8.42 -5.04 4.52
CA SER A 224 -7.38 -6.05 4.62
C SER A 224 -7.45 -6.71 5.99
N SER A 225 -7.90 -7.96 6.06
CA SER A 225 -7.99 -8.70 7.32
C SER A 225 -7.89 -10.20 7.09
N GLY A 226 -7.28 -10.90 8.03
CA GLY A 226 -7.13 -12.36 7.95
C GLY A 226 -8.45 -13.09 8.17
N LYS A 227 -8.77 -14.05 7.30
CA LYS A 227 -10.02 -14.85 7.38
C LYS A 227 -10.24 -15.53 8.75
N LYS A 228 -9.16 -15.86 9.45
CA LYS A 228 -9.19 -16.52 10.77
C LYS A 228 -8.44 -15.70 11.82
N ASN A 229 -8.56 -14.36 11.76
CA ASN A 229 -7.90 -13.51 12.74
C ASN A 229 -8.54 -13.65 14.12
N SER A 230 -7.73 -13.44 15.17
CA SER A 230 -8.18 -13.53 16.57
C SER A 230 -8.84 -12.25 17.06
N TYR A 231 -8.82 -11.18 16.27
CA TYR A 231 -9.33 -9.85 16.65
C TYR A 231 -10.83 -9.70 16.35
N GLY A 232 -11.38 -10.59 15.52
CA GLY A 232 -12.76 -10.49 15.03
C GLY A 232 -12.95 -9.45 13.92
N HIS A 233 -11.87 -9.03 13.26
CA HIS A 233 -11.90 -8.08 12.14
C HIS A 233 -12.38 -8.75 10.85
N PRO A 234 -13.14 -8.03 9.99
CA PRO A 234 -13.75 -6.74 10.27
C PRO A 234 -14.92 -6.85 11.26
N HIS A 235 -15.04 -5.89 12.17
CA HIS A 235 -16.15 -5.84 13.08
C HIS A 235 -17.47 -5.50 12.36
N LYS A 236 -18.57 -6.03 12.89
CA LYS A 236 -19.90 -5.83 12.28
C LYS A 236 -20.28 -4.36 12.17
N GLU A 237 -19.89 -3.54 13.12
CA GLU A 237 -20.15 -2.10 13.16
C GLU A 237 -19.59 -1.40 11.92
N ILE A 238 -18.38 -1.76 11.48
CA ILE A 238 -17.77 -1.21 10.27
C ILE A 238 -18.48 -1.69 9.01
N LEU A 239 -18.84 -2.98 8.96
CA LEU A 239 -19.58 -3.52 7.82
C LEU A 239 -20.96 -2.88 7.70
N ASP A 240 -21.68 -2.70 8.81
CA ASP A 240 -22.99 -2.02 8.83
C ASP A 240 -22.86 -0.56 8.40
N MET A 241 -21.78 0.13 8.79
CA MET A 241 -21.47 1.51 8.40
C MET A 241 -21.27 1.62 6.89
N LEU A 242 -20.44 0.76 6.30
CA LEU A 242 -20.19 0.72 4.85
C LEU A 242 -21.46 0.36 4.07
N MET A 243 -22.21 -0.66 4.50
CA MET A 243 -23.48 -1.04 3.85
C MET A 243 -24.49 0.09 3.86
N LYS A 244 -24.59 0.85 4.95
CA LYS A 244 -25.49 2.01 5.06
C LYS A 244 -25.09 3.11 4.08
N GLN A 245 -23.80 3.31 3.86
CA GLN A 245 -23.24 4.26 2.87
C GLN A 245 -23.39 3.74 1.44
N LYS A 246 -23.70 2.46 1.25
CA LYS A 246 -23.76 1.76 -0.06
C LYS A 246 -22.40 1.61 -0.77
N VAL A 247 -21.37 1.41 0.02
CA VAL A 247 -20.00 1.14 -0.43
C VAL A 247 -19.72 -0.36 -0.37
#